data_64b9352f424ec6910de1c4bb0b8c6afa
#
_entry.id   64b9352f424ec6910de1c4bb0b8c6afa
#
_cell.length_a   1.000
_cell.length_b   1.000
_cell.length_c   1.000
_cell.angle_alpha   90.00
_cell.angle_beta   90.00
_cell.angle_gamma   90.00
#
_symmetry.space_group_name_H-M   'P 1'
#
loop_
_entity.id
_entity.type
_entity.pdbx_description
1 polymer ?
#
loop_
_entity_poly.entity_id
_entity_poly.type
_entity_poly.pdbx_seq_one_letter_code
_entity_poly.pdbx_strand_id
1 'polypeptide(L)'
;EGEIEGFASASKEGRTKGTVAYKNAAKKDIFLDDTPILGSTADSTNPQDVDFNHKNVDLDIRFGTDPQTKMSKVSGSASVFNVGVEVSNGSPITRQLTNNSDLDAVKITVTVPILQIIEDDGDIVGNQVSFDIQLQYNGGGFTTVHSDTIRGRTADAYNREYRIELTGAHPVDVRLVKTSENSTDRNFRDLIWQSYSELEDDSSTYPNSAFTRLRLDSEFFNRIPTRKFRVR
;
A
#
# COMPACT_ATOMS: atom_id res chain seq x y z
N GLU A 1 13.55 -26.51 12.39
CA GLU A 1 12.14 -26.79 12.25
C GLU A 1 11.43 -25.51 12.37
N GLY A 2 11.15 -24.98 11.19
CA GLY A 2 10.62 -23.76 11.16
C GLY A 2 9.16 -23.77 11.27
N GLU A 3 8.70 -24.20 12.37
CA GLU A 3 7.31 -24.22 12.59
C GLU A 3 6.83 -22.90 13.13
N ILE A 4 6.22 -22.13 12.31
CA ILE A 4 5.21 -21.26 12.82
C ILE A 4 4.09 -22.22 13.19
N GLU A 5 3.88 -22.41 14.48
CA GLU A 5 2.91 -23.34 15.03
C GLU A 5 1.57 -23.21 14.28
N GLY A 6 1.10 -24.30 13.72
CA GLY A 6 -0.14 -24.33 12.97
C GLY A 6 -0.02 -24.50 11.47
N PHE A 7 1.18 -24.53 10.91
CA PHE A 7 1.33 -24.89 9.52
C PHE A 7 2.57 -25.70 9.13
N ALA A 8 3.58 -25.73 9.94
CA ALA A 8 4.61 -26.70 9.69
C ALA A 8 4.13 -28.04 10.22
N SER A 9 4.67 -29.07 9.94
CA SER A 9 4.32 -30.43 10.42
C SER A 9 2.84 -30.73 10.38
N ALA A 10 2.05 -29.82 9.92
CA ALA A 10 0.66 -30.09 9.90
C ALA A 10 0.45 -31.41 9.19
N SER A 11 0.09 -32.44 9.99
CA SER A 11 -0.58 -33.58 9.45
C SER A 11 -1.67 -33.08 8.51
N LYS A 12 -2.03 -33.86 7.54
CA LYS A 12 -3.13 -33.52 6.61
C LYS A 12 -4.36 -32.97 7.34
N GLU A 13 -4.59 -33.37 8.60
CA GLU A 13 -5.66 -32.89 9.46
C GLU A 13 -5.42 -31.50 10.07
N GLY A 14 -4.20 -31.17 10.44
CA GLY A 14 -3.86 -29.85 10.95
C GLY A 14 -3.94 -28.77 9.87
N ARG A 15 -3.66 -29.11 8.61
CA ARG A 15 -3.77 -28.17 7.48
C ARG A 15 -5.21 -27.76 7.14
N THR A 16 -6.16 -28.65 7.35
CA THR A 16 -7.58 -28.38 7.08
C THR A 16 -8.26 -27.62 8.20
N LYS A 17 -7.70 -27.65 9.38
CA LYS A 17 -8.26 -27.04 10.59
C LYS A 17 -7.54 -25.74 10.99
N GLY A 18 -7.05 -24.97 10.07
CA GLY A 18 -6.49 -23.66 10.38
C GLY A 18 -7.50 -22.84 11.20
N THR A 19 -7.57 -23.12 12.49
CA THR A 19 -8.42 -22.39 13.42
C THR A 19 -7.87 -20.97 13.55
N VAL A 20 -8.76 -20.05 13.90
CA VAL A 20 -8.37 -18.66 14.19
C VAL A 20 -7.22 -18.61 15.20
N ALA A 21 -7.23 -19.48 16.22
CA ALA A 21 -6.20 -19.59 17.21
C ALA A 21 -4.81 -19.88 16.63
N TYR A 22 -4.70 -20.78 15.67
CA TYR A 22 -3.43 -21.07 14.99
C TYR A 22 -2.92 -19.89 14.17
N LYS A 23 -3.82 -19.21 13.48
CA LYS A 23 -3.43 -18.04 12.68
C LYS A 23 -2.83 -16.94 13.53
N ASN A 24 -3.40 -16.69 14.69
CA ASN A 24 -2.89 -15.67 15.60
C ASN A 24 -1.64 -16.14 16.37
N ALA A 25 -1.54 -17.41 16.73
CA ALA A 25 -0.31 -17.97 17.28
C ALA A 25 0.86 -17.83 16.30
N ALA A 26 0.66 -18.15 15.03
CA ALA A 26 1.66 -17.96 14.00
C ALA A 26 2.10 -16.49 13.85
N LYS A 27 1.17 -15.54 13.93
CA LYS A 27 1.50 -14.11 13.90
C LYS A 27 2.37 -13.69 15.09
N LYS A 28 2.19 -14.28 16.27
CA LYS A 28 3.01 -14.02 17.46
C LYS A 28 4.46 -14.52 17.35
N ASP A 29 4.72 -15.43 16.42
CA ASP A 29 6.05 -15.96 16.14
C ASP A 29 6.79 -15.20 15.03
N ILE A 30 6.25 -14.07 14.58
CA ILE A 30 6.88 -13.17 13.62
C ILE A 30 7.37 -11.91 14.35
N PHE A 31 8.62 -11.53 14.10
CA PHE A 31 9.28 -10.42 14.79
C PHE A 31 9.85 -9.42 13.77
N LEU A 32 9.74 -8.14 14.10
CA LEU A 32 10.43 -7.04 13.43
C LEU A 32 11.42 -6.42 14.43
N ASP A 33 12.72 -6.44 14.12
CA ASP A 33 13.78 -5.96 15.02
C ASP A 33 13.65 -6.50 16.45
N ASP A 34 13.44 -7.82 16.59
CA ASP A 34 13.24 -8.53 17.87
C ASP A 34 11.92 -8.22 18.61
N THR A 35 11.08 -7.36 18.08
CA THR A 35 9.75 -7.08 18.64
C THR A 35 8.70 -7.93 17.92
N PRO A 36 7.87 -8.71 18.64
CA PRO A 36 6.77 -9.45 18.01
C PRO A 36 5.86 -8.52 17.22
N ILE A 37 5.36 -8.96 16.07
CA ILE A 37 4.42 -8.16 15.28
C ILE A 37 3.13 -7.92 16.05
N LEU A 38 2.58 -8.96 16.71
CA LEU A 38 1.38 -8.84 17.53
C LEU A 38 1.71 -8.40 18.94
N GLY A 39 0.90 -7.50 19.48
CA GLY A 39 0.92 -7.07 20.85
C GLY A 39 0.62 -8.22 21.84
N SER A 40 1.01 -8.03 23.09
CA SER A 40 0.80 -9.02 24.15
C SER A 40 -0.68 -9.22 24.50
N THR A 41 -1.49 -8.20 24.24
CA THR A 41 -2.94 -8.18 24.51
C THR A 41 -3.78 -8.72 23.36
N ALA A 42 -3.15 -9.00 22.21
CA ALA A 42 -3.87 -9.55 21.06
C ALA A 42 -4.56 -10.86 21.41
N ASP A 43 -5.89 -10.90 21.21
CA ASP A 43 -6.67 -12.11 21.43
C ASP A 43 -6.37 -13.15 20.35
N SER A 44 -5.78 -14.26 20.75
CA SER A 44 -5.44 -15.34 19.82
C SER A 44 -6.67 -16.06 19.24
N THR A 45 -7.85 -15.81 19.77
CA THR A 45 -9.10 -16.42 19.28
C THR A 45 -9.88 -15.52 18.35
N ASN A 46 -9.59 -14.21 18.32
CA ASN A 46 -10.27 -13.25 17.46
C ASN A 46 -9.46 -12.96 16.19
N PRO A 47 -9.94 -13.33 14.97
CA PRO A 47 -9.21 -13.07 13.73
C PRO A 47 -9.18 -11.59 13.34
N GLN A 48 -10.08 -10.80 13.91
CA GLN A 48 -10.17 -9.35 13.67
C GLN A 48 -9.29 -8.55 14.64
N ASP A 49 -8.75 -9.20 15.67
CA ASP A 49 -7.84 -8.55 16.59
C ASP A 49 -6.47 -8.35 15.92
N VAL A 50 -6.21 -7.10 15.60
CA VAL A 50 -5.02 -6.62 14.91
C VAL A 50 -4.22 -5.68 15.82
N ASP A 51 -4.16 -5.98 17.11
CA ASP A 51 -3.27 -5.26 18.03
C ASP A 51 -1.82 -5.52 17.65
N PHE A 52 -1.33 -4.72 16.69
CA PHE A 52 0.06 -4.76 16.26
C PHE A 52 0.93 -3.87 17.14
N ASN A 53 2.11 -4.34 17.52
CA ASN A 53 3.14 -3.52 18.18
C ASN A 53 3.71 -2.43 17.27
N HIS A 54 3.51 -2.55 15.97
CA HIS A 54 3.97 -1.60 14.97
C HIS A 54 2.78 -0.99 14.23
N LYS A 55 2.82 0.30 13.99
CA LYS A 55 1.79 0.98 13.18
C LYS A 55 1.97 0.67 11.70
N ASN A 56 0.85 0.63 10.98
CA ASN A 56 0.80 0.46 9.53
C ASN A 56 1.56 -0.76 9.01
N VAL A 57 1.38 -1.87 9.71
CA VAL A 57 1.82 -3.20 9.28
C VAL A 57 0.61 -3.99 8.80
N ASP A 58 0.70 -4.58 7.61
CA ASP A 58 -0.29 -5.51 7.08
C ASP A 58 0.36 -6.88 6.88
N LEU A 59 -0.26 -7.90 7.43
CA LEU A 59 0.24 -9.27 7.44
C LEU A 59 -0.83 -10.23 6.93
N ASP A 60 -0.51 -10.96 5.88
CA ASP A 60 -1.34 -12.05 5.36
C ASP A 60 -0.54 -13.36 5.33
N ILE A 61 -1.14 -14.45 5.79
CA ILE A 61 -0.51 -15.76 5.94
C ILE A 61 -1.32 -16.83 5.22
N ARG A 62 -0.63 -17.72 4.52
CA ARG A 62 -1.17 -18.97 3.97
C ARG A 62 -0.47 -20.15 4.63
N PHE A 63 -1.24 -21.17 4.98
CA PHE A 63 -0.79 -22.29 5.81
C PHE A 63 -0.50 -23.56 5.01
N GLY A 64 -0.48 -23.49 3.70
CA GLY A 64 -0.24 -24.66 2.86
C GLY A 64 -1.43 -25.64 2.79
N THR A 65 -2.65 -25.14 2.88
CA THR A 65 -3.85 -25.96 2.70
C THR A 65 -4.03 -26.36 1.24
N ASP A 66 -4.82 -27.41 0.98
CA ASP A 66 -5.24 -27.79 -0.36
C ASP A 66 -6.75 -28.05 -0.35
N PRO A 67 -7.56 -27.26 -1.07
CA PRO A 67 -7.20 -26.05 -1.81
C PRO A 67 -6.77 -24.90 -0.89
N GLN A 68 -5.94 -24.00 -1.41
CA GLN A 68 -5.50 -22.77 -0.75
C GLN A 68 -6.00 -21.54 -1.50
N THR A 69 -6.45 -20.53 -0.78
CA THR A 69 -6.86 -19.25 -1.38
C THR A 69 -5.65 -18.43 -1.81
N LYS A 70 -5.76 -17.71 -2.92
CA LYS A 70 -4.72 -16.77 -3.34
C LYS A 70 -4.45 -15.72 -2.26
N MET A 71 -3.24 -15.20 -2.22
CA MET A 71 -2.89 -14.07 -1.38
C MET A 71 -3.29 -12.78 -2.09
N SER A 72 -3.94 -11.86 -1.39
CA SER A 72 -4.36 -10.60 -1.97
C SER A 72 -3.20 -9.61 -2.10
N LYS A 73 -3.26 -8.72 -3.09
CA LYS A 73 -2.32 -7.59 -3.25
C LYS A 73 -0.84 -8.00 -3.38
N VAL A 74 -0.59 -9.16 -3.93
CA VAL A 74 0.75 -9.58 -4.36
C VAL A 74 0.82 -9.36 -5.86
N SER A 75 1.57 -8.37 -6.29
CA SER A 75 1.71 -8.08 -7.72
C SER A 75 2.48 -9.20 -8.41
N GLY A 76 1.87 -9.82 -9.39
CA GLY A 76 2.48 -10.81 -10.27
C GLY A 76 3.30 -10.12 -11.36
N SER A 77 2.73 -9.11 -11.99
CA SER A 77 3.41 -8.28 -12.98
C SER A 77 3.13 -6.79 -12.74
N ALA A 78 4.03 -5.94 -13.23
CA ALA A 78 3.89 -4.50 -13.16
C ALA A 78 4.49 -3.82 -14.39
N SER A 79 3.69 -3.04 -15.11
CA SER A 79 4.16 -2.20 -16.21
C SER A 79 4.21 -0.75 -15.75
N VAL A 80 5.37 -0.11 -15.83
CA VAL A 80 5.60 1.26 -15.34
C VAL A 80 5.58 2.25 -16.48
N PHE A 81 4.81 3.33 -16.33
CA PHE A 81 4.67 4.43 -17.28
C PHE A 81 5.08 5.74 -16.63
N ASN A 82 6.06 6.42 -17.21
CA ASN A 82 6.47 7.74 -16.76
C ASN A 82 5.46 8.79 -17.23
N VAL A 83 5.13 9.72 -16.33
CA VAL A 83 4.28 10.89 -16.63
C VAL A 83 5.09 12.18 -16.55
N GLY A 84 5.72 12.46 -15.42
CA GLY A 84 6.62 13.59 -15.20
C GLY A 84 5.97 14.97 -15.42
N VAL A 85 4.67 15.11 -15.10
CA VAL A 85 3.89 16.33 -15.39
C VAL A 85 3.42 16.97 -14.09
N GLU A 86 3.59 18.28 -13.98
CA GLU A 86 3.03 19.05 -12.89
C GLU A 86 1.49 19.10 -12.98
N VAL A 87 0.85 18.90 -11.83
CA VAL A 87 -0.61 18.98 -11.68
C VAL A 87 -0.97 20.28 -10.98
N SER A 88 -1.59 21.19 -11.71
CA SER A 88 -2.05 22.47 -11.18
C SER A 88 -3.53 22.44 -10.79
N ASN A 89 -3.91 23.25 -9.80
CA ASN A 89 -5.32 23.46 -9.46
C ASN A 89 -6.05 24.02 -10.68
N GLY A 90 -7.18 23.43 -11.02
CA GLY A 90 -7.95 23.78 -12.22
C GLY A 90 -7.48 23.09 -13.52
N SER A 91 -6.35 22.37 -13.49
CA SER A 91 -5.79 21.68 -14.66
C SER A 91 -5.44 20.23 -14.32
N PRO A 92 -6.44 19.34 -14.16
CA PRO A 92 -6.21 17.93 -13.83
C PRO A 92 -5.54 17.20 -15.00
N ILE A 93 -4.73 16.21 -14.66
CA ILE A 93 -4.04 15.36 -15.65
C ILE A 93 -4.73 14.00 -15.71
N THR A 94 -5.05 13.55 -16.90
CA THR A 94 -5.68 12.23 -17.15
C THR A 94 -4.75 11.33 -17.94
N ARG A 95 -4.76 10.04 -17.63
CA ARG A 95 -4.11 8.96 -18.38
C ARG A 95 -5.07 7.80 -18.52
N GLN A 96 -5.17 7.25 -19.73
CA GLN A 96 -5.89 6.02 -19.98
C GLN A 96 -4.96 4.84 -19.69
N LEU A 97 -5.45 3.88 -18.93
CA LEU A 97 -4.75 2.62 -18.69
C LEU A 97 -4.82 1.74 -19.95
N THR A 98 -3.92 0.79 -20.04
CA THR A 98 -3.99 -0.25 -21.07
C THR A 98 -5.36 -0.94 -21.01
N ASN A 99 -5.97 -1.17 -22.16
CA ASN A 99 -7.27 -1.85 -22.23
C ASN A 99 -7.08 -3.36 -22.01
N ASN A 100 -6.72 -3.71 -20.78
CA ASN A 100 -6.49 -5.07 -20.31
C ASN A 100 -7.40 -5.35 -19.11
N SER A 101 -8.31 -6.31 -19.28
CA SER A 101 -9.28 -6.70 -18.24
C SER A 101 -8.64 -7.43 -17.05
N ASP A 102 -7.38 -7.87 -17.19
CA ASP A 102 -6.66 -8.60 -16.14
C ASP A 102 -5.94 -7.67 -15.15
N LEU A 103 -6.02 -6.36 -15.39
CA LEU A 103 -5.49 -5.38 -14.44
C LEU A 103 -6.31 -5.36 -13.15
N ASP A 104 -5.68 -5.63 -12.03
CA ASP A 104 -6.28 -5.61 -10.70
C ASP A 104 -6.16 -4.24 -10.02
N ALA A 105 -5.08 -3.50 -10.27
CA ALA A 105 -4.83 -2.22 -9.64
C ALA A 105 -3.95 -1.28 -10.48
N VAL A 106 -4.02 0.01 -10.16
CA VAL A 106 -3.05 1.00 -10.61
C VAL A 106 -2.31 1.57 -9.40
N LYS A 107 -0.99 1.68 -9.50
CA LYS A 107 -0.16 2.35 -8.50
C LYS A 107 0.28 3.70 -9.05
N ILE A 108 -0.02 4.77 -8.34
CA ILE A 108 0.27 6.15 -8.73
C ILE A 108 1.39 6.67 -7.85
N THR A 109 2.44 7.22 -8.47
CA THR A 109 3.54 7.88 -7.77
C THR A 109 3.46 9.38 -7.98
N VAL A 110 3.34 10.11 -6.89
CA VAL A 110 3.39 11.58 -6.87
C VAL A 110 4.66 12.07 -6.21
N THR A 111 5.15 13.22 -6.66
CA THR A 111 6.29 13.91 -6.10
C THR A 111 5.89 15.32 -5.69
N VAL A 112 6.26 15.73 -4.49
CA VAL A 112 6.23 17.12 -4.03
C VAL A 112 7.67 17.59 -3.99
N PRO A 113 8.12 18.46 -4.93
CA PRO A 113 9.52 18.88 -5.01
C PRO A 113 9.98 19.68 -3.80
N ILE A 114 9.16 20.61 -3.36
CA ILE A 114 9.39 21.48 -2.20
C ILE A 114 8.04 21.68 -1.49
N LEU A 115 8.04 21.65 -0.18
CA LEU A 115 6.85 21.85 0.64
C LEU A 115 7.16 22.77 1.82
N GLN A 116 7.02 24.07 1.61
CA GLN A 116 7.30 25.10 2.61
C GLN A 116 6.67 26.44 2.24
N ILE A 117 6.56 27.32 3.24
CA ILE A 117 6.22 28.74 3.06
C ILE A 117 7.40 29.54 3.57
N ILE A 118 7.79 30.62 2.86
CA ILE A 118 8.75 31.62 3.30
C ILE A 118 7.94 32.84 3.74
N GLU A 119 7.95 33.13 5.03
CA GLU A 119 7.25 34.27 5.63
C GLU A 119 7.96 35.59 5.32
N ASP A 120 7.30 36.74 5.58
CA ASP A 120 7.84 38.06 5.23
C ASP A 120 9.09 38.43 6.01
N ASP A 121 9.27 37.88 7.21
CA ASP A 121 10.46 38.01 8.05
C ASP A 121 11.61 37.07 7.67
N GLY A 122 11.37 36.18 6.69
CA GLY A 122 12.32 35.19 6.21
C GLY A 122 12.22 33.83 6.89
N ASP A 123 11.32 33.66 7.84
CA ASP A 123 11.10 32.37 8.49
C ASP A 123 10.52 31.35 7.51
N ILE A 124 10.97 30.09 7.64
CA ILE A 124 10.47 28.98 6.83
C ILE A 124 9.53 28.13 7.69
N VAL A 125 8.29 28.04 7.26
CA VAL A 125 7.26 27.24 7.94
C VAL A 125 6.75 26.10 7.07
N GLY A 126 6.01 25.17 7.70
CA GLY A 126 5.43 24.03 7.00
C GLY A 126 4.30 24.41 6.06
N ASN A 127 4.07 23.57 5.06
CA ASN A 127 3.00 23.74 4.08
C ASN A 127 2.23 22.43 3.88
N GLN A 128 1.20 22.47 3.03
CA GLN A 128 0.45 21.30 2.63
C GLN A 128 0.03 21.36 1.16
N VAL A 129 -0.05 20.19 0.53
CA VAL A 129 -0.62 20.01 -0.79
C VAL A 129 -1.69 18.94 -0.75
N SER A 130 -2.89 19.26 -1.27
CA SER A 130 -4.04 18.36 -1.29
C SER A 130 -4.42 18.02 -2.72
N PHE A 131 -4.84 16.78 -2.93
CA PHE A 131 -5.24 16.28 -4.25
C PHE A 131 -6.19 15.09 -4.13
N ASP A 132 -6.88 14.82 -5.24
CA ASP A 132 -7.74 13.66 -5.42
C ASP A 132 -7.21 12.77 -6.54
N ILE A 133 -7.32 11.47 -6.35
CA ILE A 133 -7.19 10.46 -7.39
C ILE A 133 -8.60 10.04 -7.80
N GLN A 134 -8.87 10.11 -9.10
CA GLN A 134 -10.18 9.79 -9.65
C GLN A 134 -10.05 8.72 -10.72
N LEU A 135 -11.05 7.85 -10.81
CA LEU A 135 -11.18 6.84 -11.84
C LEU A 135 -12.46 7.10 -12.67
N GLN A 136 -12.37 6.78 -13.95
CA GLN A 136 -13.48 6.70 -14.86
C GLN A 136 -13.47 5.31 -15.51
N TYR A 137 -14.59 4.63 -15.48
CA TYR A 137 -14.77 3.32 -16.10
C TYR A 137 -15.64 3.43 -17.34
N ASN A 138 -15.20 2.80 -18.43
CA ASN A 138 -15.96 2.67 -19.68
C ASN A 138 -16.60 3.99 -20.18
N GLY A 139 -15.87 5.09 -20.10
CA GLY A 139 -16.33 6.41 -20.55
C GLY A 139 -17.43 7.05 -19.70
N GLY A 140 -17.68 6.54 -18.50
CA GLY A 140 -18.63 7.12 -17.52
C GLY A 140 -18.11 8.44 -16.90
N GLY A 141 -18.66 8.83 -15.76
CA GLY A 141 -18.17 9.98 -14.99
C GLY A 141 -16.92 9.66 -14.17
N PHE A 142 -16.06 10.64 -13.91
CA PHE A 142 -14.97 10.51 -12.94
C PHE A 142 -15.51 10.46 -11.52
N THR A 143 -15.00 9.50 -10.74
CA THR A 143 -15.32 9.34 -9.32
C THR A 143 -14.03 9.42 -8.51
N THR A 144 -14.03 10.22 -7.43
CA THR A 144 -12.91 10.27 -6.50
C THR A 144 -12.84 8.95 -5.72
N VAL A 145 -11.71 8.26 -5.85
CA VAL A 145 -11.44 6.98 -5.18
C VAL A 145 -10.45 7.13 -4.02
N HIS A 146 -9.68 8.20 -4.02
CA HIS A 146 -8.75 8.52 -2.94
C HIS A 146 -8.53 10.03 -2.87
N SER A 147 -8.44 10.55 -1.65
CA SER A 147 -8.04 11.94 -1.36
C SER A 147 -6.93 11.94 -0.33
N ASP A 148 -5.92 12.77 -0.52
CA ASP A 148 -4.85 12.92 0.47
C ASP A 148 -4.39 14.36 0.58
N THR A 149 -3.75 14.65 1.73
CA THR A 149 -3.10 15.92 2.02
C THR A 149 -1.71 15.64 2.59
N ILE A 150 -0.69 15.86 1.77
CA ILE A 150 0.71 15.77 2.19
C ILE A 150 1.05 17.05 2.94
N ARG A 151 1.54 16.90 4.18
CA ARG A 151 1.96 18.00 5.05
C ARG A 151 3.40 17.83 5.45
N GLY A 152 4.13 18.93 5.51
CA GLY A 152 5.52 18.89 5.94
C GLY A 152 6.22 20.24 5.80
N ARG A 153 7.52 20.23 6.13
CA ARG A 153 8.46 21.33 5.87
C ARG A 153 9.71 20.71 5.29
N THR A 154 9.85 20.76 3.99
CA THR A 154 11.01 20.17 3.29
C THR A 154 11.39 21.00 2.07
N ALA A 155 12.70 21.14 1.85
CA ALA A 155 13.28 21.66 0.62
C ALA A 155 13.69 20.53 -0.34
N ASP A 156 13.62 19.27 0.13
CA ASP A 156 13.93 18.09 -0.66
C ASP A 156 12.65 17.48 -1.23
N ALA A 157 12.78 16.82 -2.38
CA ALA A 157 11.68 16.15 -3.02
C ALA A 157 11.18 14.97 -2.18
N TYR A 158 9.88 14.92 -2.01
CA TYR A 158 9.17 13.86 -1.29
C TYR A 158 8.29 13.07 -2.24
N ASN A 159 8.45 11.75 -2.29
CA ASN A 159 7.66 10.86 -3.12
C ASN A 159 6.67 10.07 -2.28
N ARG A 160 5.45 9.89 -2.81
CA ARG A 160 4.43 9.04 -2.22
C ARG A 160 3.74 8.17 -3.27
N GLU A 161 3.43 6.93 -2.89
CA GLU A 161 2.78 5.96 -3.76
C GLU A 161 1.39 5.59 -3.23
N TYR A 162 0.44 5.44 -4.17
CA TYR A 162 -0.94 5.05 -3.87
C TYR A 162 -1.33 3.89 -4.76
N ARG A 163 -1.70 2.77 -4.16
CA ARG A 163 -2.30 1.65 -4.88
C ARG A 163 -3.82 1.80 -4.85
N ILE A 164 -4.43 1.85 -6.03
CA ILE A 164 -5.87 1.95 -6.23
C ILE A 164 -6.34 0.68 -6.91
N GLU A 165 -7.26 -0.04 -6.28
CA GLU A 165 -7.87 -1.25 -6.82
C GLU A 165 -8.84 -0.91 -7.96
N LEU A 166 -8.81 -1.68 -9.02
CA LEU A 166 -9.71 -1.53 -10.17
C LEU A 166 -10.90 -2.48 -9.99
N THR A 167 -12.11 -1.94 -9.97
CA THR A 167 -13.33 -2.73 -9.69
C THR A 167 -14.40 -2.63 -10.77
N GLY A 168 -14.16 -1.79 -11.78
CA GLY A 168 -15.10 -1.52 -12.85
C GLY A 168 -14.69 -2.07 -14.21
N ALA A 169 -15.54 -1.87 -15.20
CA ALA A 169 -15.32 -2.33 -16.56
C ALA A 169 -14.28 -1.43 -17.30
N HIS A 170 -13.47 -2.04 -18.14
CA HIS A 170 -12.53 -1.34 -19.03
C HIS A 170 -13.22 -0.67 -20.23
N PRO A 171 -12.63 0.35 -20.86
CA PRO A 171 -11.35 0.99 -20.50
C PRO A 171 -11.45 1.80 -19.21
N VAL A 172 -10.30 2.03 -18.56
CA VAL A 172 -10.20 2.81 -17.33
C VAL A 172 -9.30 4.03 -17.56
N ASP A 173 -9.80 5.19 -17.18
CA ASP A 173 -9.01 6.41 -17.11
C ASP A 173 -8.71 6.78 -15.66
N VAL A 174 -7.46 7.13 -15.39
CA VAL A 174 -7.00 7.67 -14.12
C VAL A 174 -6.77 9.17 -14.24
N ARG A 175 -7.28 9.92 -13.28
CA ARG A 175 -7.12 11.37 -13.24
C ARG A 175 -6.57 11.82 -11.89
N LEU A 176 -5.53 12.66 -11.90
CA LEU A 176 -5.02 13.32 -10.72
C LEU A 176 -5.46 14.78 -10.72
N VAL A 177 -6.09 15.21 -9.64
CA VAL A 177 -6.68 16.54 -9.47
C VAL A 177 -6.06 17.20 -8.25
N LYS A 178 -5.32 18.29 -8.44
CA LYS A 178 -4.85 19.10 -7.31
C LYS A 178 -6.01 19.96 -6.79
N THR A 179 -6.28 19.87 -5.49
CA THR A 179 -7.38 20.59 -4.82
C THR A 179 -6.89 21.76 -3.99
N SER A 180 -5.62 21.77 -3.56
CA SER A 180 -5.00 22.95 -2.95
C SER A 180 -4.62 23.99 -3.99
N GLU A 181 -4.40 25.23 -3.57
CA GLU A 181 -3.93 26.31 -4.44
C GLU A 181 -2.57 26.00 -5.08
N ASN A 182 -2.20 26.70 -6.13
CA ASN A 182 -0.90 26.59 -6.77
C ASN A 182 0.19 27.28 -5.95
N SER A 183 1.44 26.96 -6.23
CA SER A 183 2.60 27.63 -5.64
C SER A 183 2.67 29.10 -6.07
N THR A 184 3.33 29.89 -5.23
CA THR A 184 3.72 31.27 -5.49
C THR A 184 5.21 31.41 -5.17
N ASP A 185 5.77 32.58 -5.39
CA ASP A 185 7.20 32.87 -5.15
C ASP A 185 7.70 32.55 -3.71
N ARG A 186 6.76 32.49 -2.75
CA ARG A 186 7.08 32.22 -1.34
C ARG A 186 6.32 31.05 -0.73
N ASN A 187 5.43 30.44 -1.49
CA ASN A 187 4.55 29.41 -1.00
C ASN A 187 4.64 28.19 -1.92
N PHE A 188 5.51 27.25 -1.56
CA PHE A 188 5.86 26.08 -2.37
C PHE A 188 5.01 24.90 -2.00
N ARG A 189 4.24 24.39 -2.96
CA ARG A 189 3.33 23.24 -2.83
C ARG A 189 3.04 22.62 -4.20
N ASP A 190 4.06 22.49 -5.04
CA ASP A 190 3.89 21.86 -6.33
C ASP A 190 3.61 20.37 -6.19
N LEU A 191 2.85 19.83 -7.11
CA LEU A 191 2.51 18.43 -7.20
C LEU A 191 2.86 17.92 -8.59
N ILE A 192 3.72 16.91 -8.66
CA ILE A 192 4.08 16.25 -9.92
C ILE A 192 3.49 14.85 -9.93
N TRP A 193 2.76 14.49 -10.97
CA TRP A 193 2.46 13.10 -11.26
C TRP A 193 3.69 12.47 -11.91
N GLN A 194 4.49 11.75 -11.10
CA GLN A 194 5.77 11.21 -11.54
C GLN A 194 5.62 10.04 -12.50
N SER A 195 4.78 9.07 -12.10
CA SER A 195 4.55 7.84 -12.88
C SER A 195 3.27 7.14 -12.41
N TYR A 196 2.84 6.16 -13.20
CA TYR A 196 1.90 5.15 -12.74
C TYR A 196 2.39 3.76 -13.14
N SER A 197 1.94 2.75 -12.40
CA SER A 197 2.20 1.35 -12.76
C SER A 197 0.88 0.60 -12.83
N GLU A 198 0.68 -0.14 -13.90
CA GLU A 198 -0.42 -1.07 -14.07
C GLU A 198 -0.03 -2.40 -13.42
N LEU A 199 -0.89 -2.94 -12.57
CA LEU A 199 -0.59 -4.09 -11.74
C LEU A 199 -1.58 -5.22 -12.03
N GLU A 200 -1.04 -6.39 -12.31
CA GLU A 200 -1.77 -7.66 -12.30
C GLU A 200 -1.34 -8.43 -11.05
N ASP A 201 -2.28 -8.81 -10.21
CA ASP A 201 -1.97 -9.55 -9.00
C ASP A 201 -1.69 -11.03 -9.30
N ASP A 202 -0.80 -11.62 -8.53
CA ASP A 202 -0.53 -13.06 -8.63
C ASP A 202 -1.81 -13.84 -8.26
N SER A 203 -2.32 -14.59 -9.21
CA SER A 203 -3.48 -15.46 -9.03
C SER A 203 -3.13 -16.83 -8.46
N SER A 204 -1.84 -17.13 -8.26
CA SER A 204 -1.36 -18.42 -7.80
C SER A 204 -1.79 -18.70 -6.37
N THR A 205 -2.21 -19.93 -6.12
CA THR A 205 -2.69 -20.36 -4.81
C THR A 205 -1.63 -21.10 -4.00
N TYR A 206 -0.59 -21.65 -4.67
CA TYR A 206 0.50 -22.41 -4.08
C TYR A 206 0.04 -23.45 -3.04
N PRO A 207 -0.82 -24.43 -3.41
CA PRO A 207 -1.29 -25.44 -2.48
C PRO A 207 -0.11 -26.21 -1.90
N ASN A 208 -0.25 -26.67 -0.67
CA ASN A 208 0.79 -27.35 0.10
C ASN A 208 2.05 -26.50 0.41
N SER A 209 2.02 -25.19 0.18
CA SER A 209 3.10 -24.27 0.52
C SER A 209 2.61 -23.22 1.52
N ALA A 210 3.30 -23.11 2.66
CA ALA A 210 3.06 -22.03 3.62
C ALA A 210 3.90 -20.80 3.25
N PHE A 211 3.27 -19.64 3.22
CA PHE A 211 3.97 -18.39 2.92
C PHE A 211 3.29 -17.18 3.54
N THR A 212 4.04 -16.12 3.69
CA THR A 212 3.63 -14.91 4.39
C THR A 212 3.92 -13.68 3.53
N ARG A 213 2.94 -12.80 3.43
CA ARG A 213 3.14 -11.44 2.92
C ARG A 213 3.17 -10.48 4.10
N LEU A 214 4.23 -9.68 4.16
CA LEU A 214 4.38 -8.59 5.09
C LEU A 214 4.50 -7.28 4.32
N ARG A 215 3.60 -6.34 4.59
CA ARG A 215 3.64 -4.99 4.05
C ARG A 215 3.95 -4.01 5.16
N LEU A 216 4.93 -3.16 4.93
CA LEU A 216 5.38 -2.12 5.85
C LEU A 216 5.18 -0.76 5.14
N ASP A 217 4.63 0.20 5.87
CA ASP A 217 4.50 1.56 5.37
C ASP A 217 5.81 2.32 5.62
N SER A 218 6.42 2.79 4.54
CA SER A 218 7.71 3.51 4.58
C SER A 218 7.65 4.83 5.36
N GLU A 219 6.47 5.38 5.61
CA GLU A 219 6.31 6.58 6.43
C GLU A 219 6.60 6.31 7.92
N PHE A 220 6.44 5.05 8.37
CA PHE A 220 6.66 4.64 9.75
C PHE A 220 7.96 3.83 9.95
N PHE A 221 8.58 3.43 8.86
CA PHE A 221 9.82 2.65 8.87
C PHE A 221 10.88 3.34 8.04
N ASN A 222 11.83 3.99 8.70
CA ASN A 222 12.97 4.65 8.05
C ASN A 222 14.00 3.67 7.47
N ARG A 223 13.87 2.37 7.75
CA ARG A 223 14.62 1.27 7.14
C ARG A 223 13.77 -0.01 7.14
N ILE A 224 14.12 -0.96 6.30
CA ILE A 224 13.53 -2.29 6.34
C ILE A 224 13.98 -3.00 7.62
N PRO A 225 13.08 -3.33 8.56
CA PRO A 225 13.46 -4.00 9.80
C PRO A 225 13.94 -5.44 9.54
N THR A 226 14.75 -5.96 10.43
CA THR A 226 15.14 -7.38 10.43
C THR A 226 13.90 -8.24 10.74
N ARG A 227 13.64 -9.22 9.86
CA ARG A 227 12.50 -10.14 10.02
C ARG A 227 12.99 -11.45 10.60
N LYS A 228 12.38 -11.88 11.70
CA LYS A 228 12.65 -13.17 12.32
C LYS A 228 11.35 -13.96 12.43
N PHE A 229 11.45 -15.23 12.17
CA PHE A 229 10.37 -16.18 12.34
C PHE A 229 10.82 -17.19 13.41
N ARG A 230 10.05 -17.33 14.47
CA ARG A 230 10.23 -18.41 15.39
C ARG A 230 9.53 -19.63 14.84
N VAL A 231 10.26 -20.69 14.81
CA VAL A 231 9.84 -21.94 14.24
C VAL A 231 9.89 -22.97 15.37
N ARG A 232 8.82 -23.72 15.57
CA ARG A 232 8.69 -24.70 16.65
C ARG A 232 8.54 -26.11 16.09
#